data_628ecb8c7af6781fdbafd211e38ab2e2
#
_entry.id   628ecb8c7af6781fdbafd211e38ab2e2
#
_cell.length_a   1.000
_cell.length_b   1.000
_cell.length_c   1.000
_cell.angle_alpha   90.00
_cell.angle_beta   90.00
_cell.angle_gamma   90.00
#
_symmetry.space_group_name_H-M   'P 1'
#
loop_
_entity.id
_entity.type
_entity.pdbx_description
1 polymer ?
#
loop_
_entity_poly.entity_id
_entity_poly.type
_entity_poly.pdbx_seq_one_letter_code
_entity_poly.pdbx_strand_id
1 'polypeptide(L)'
;MAVRPNILLIMTDQQRWDALGCVTNWMQTPNMDRIASEGVRFSRCITNSPVCTPTRRTMATGHYCHNTGVWYNGNHSLDRDANTWMRAIRDAGYRTSLFGKTHLNRGHDGDIRNVEHVLRSQGIDDIDETVGPRACVRTLSNLTAEWDRQGLWDGYRADYDERFSNLAHVVRPSPL
;
A
#
# COMPACT_ATOMS: atom_id res chain seq x y z
N MET A 1 -29.63 -15.57 12.22
CA MET A 1 -28.85 -14.82 11.19
C MET A 1 -27.40 -15.21 11.34
N ALA A 2 -26.72 -15.57 10.25
CA ALA A 2 -25.28 -15.84 10.32
C ALA A 2 -24.56 -14.55 10.73
N VAL A 3 -23.69 -14.63 11.73
CA VAL A 3 -22.85 -13.52 12.17
C VAL A 3 -21.83 -13.25 11.05
N ARG A 4 -21.86 -12.07 10.46
CA ARG A 4 -20.86 -11.66 9.48
C ARG A 4 -19.58 -11.24 10.21
N PRO A 5 -18.43 -11.90 9.96
CA PRO A 5 -17.18 -11.52 10.62
C PRO A 5 -16.66 -10.18 10.10
N ASN A 6 -15.96 -9.43 10.94
CA ASN A 6 -15.14 -8.32 10.49
C ASN A 6 -13.92 -8.86 9.72
N ILE A 7 -13.52 -8.13 8.68
CA ILE A 7 -12.37 -8.49 7.84
C ILE A 7 -11.33 -7.39 7.95
N LEU A 8 -10.12 -7.74 8.41
CA LEU A 8 -8.99 -6.84 8.50
C LEU A 8 -7.86 -7.34 7.59
N LEU A 9 -7.52 -6.55 6.56
CA LEU A 9 -6.36 -6.77 5.72
C LEU A 9 -5.23 -5.82 6.13
N ILE A 10 -4.12 -6.38 6.61
CA ILE A 10 -2.89 -5.62 6.89
C ILE A 10 -1.85 -5.99 5.85
N MET A 11 -1.30 -4.99 5.17
CA MET A 11 -0.29 -5.18 4.14
C MET A 11 0.93 -4.32 4.42
N THR A 12 2.07 -4.96 4.55
CA THR A 12 3.38 -4.30 4.61
C THR A 12 3.88 -3.94 3.19
N ASP A 13 4.64 -2.85 3.05
CA ASP A 13 5.31 -2.52 1.79
C ASP A 13 6.75 -3.04 1.82
N GLN A 14 7.19 -3.67 0.73
CA GLN A 14 8.58 -4.09 0.49
C GLN A 14 9.18 -5.03 1.57
N GLN A 15 8.37 -5.73 2.33
CA GLN A 15 8.85 -6.71 3.29
C GLN A 15 9.34 -7.98 2.57
N ARG A 16 10.54 -8.43 2.93
CA ARG A 16 11.07 -9.71 2.46
C ARG A 16 10.27 -10.87 3.08
N TRP A 17 10.12 -11.93 2.33
CA TRP A 17 9.39 -13.14 2.74
C TRP A 17 9.98 -13.82 3.99
N ASP A 18 11.29 -13.67 4.21
CA ASP A 18 12.04 -14.23 5.33
C ASP A 18 12.24 -13.24 6.49
N ALA A 19 11.71 -12.03 6.40
CA ALA A 19 11.76 -11.03 7.47
C ALA A 19 10.64 -11.26 8.51
N LEU A 20 10.55 -12.49 9.03
CA LEU A 20 9.61 -12.92 10.06
C LEU A 20 10.36 -13.79 11.07
N GLY A 21 10.13 -13.59 12.37
CA GLY A 21 10.76 -14.38 13.44
C GLY A 21 10.44 -15.86 13.33
N CYS A 22 9.22 -16.23 12.94
CA CYS A 22 8.83 -17.63 12.70
C CYS A 22 9.47 -18.28 11.46
N VAL A 23 10.24 -17.52 10.66
CA VAL A 23 10.97 -18.02 9.49
C VAL A 23 12.47 -18.00 9.74
N THR A 24 12.96 -16.97 10.41
CA THR A 24 14.40 -16.76 10.66
C THR A 24 14.62 -16.23 12.08
N ASN A 25 15.85 -16.37 12.57
CA ASN A 25 16.22 -15.97 13.93
C ASN A 25 16.80 -14.54 14.03
N TRP A 26 16.97 -13.82 12.91
CA TRP A 26 17.53 -12.48 12.90
C TRP A 26 16.49 -11.37 13.01
N MET A 27 15.19 -11.70 12.85
CA MET A 27 14.09 -10.77 13.02
C MET A 27 13.26 -11.09 14.26
N GLN A 28 12.77 -10.05 14.90
CA GLN A 28 11.84 -10.15 16.03
C GLN A 28 10.48 -9.59 15.60
N THR A 29 9.54 -10.47 15.29
CA THR A 29 8.18 -10.11 14.85
C THR A 29 7.10 -10.82 15.68
N PRO A 30 7.09 -10.62 17.03
CA PRO A 30 6.29 -11.45 17.93
C PRO A 30 4.79 -11.45 17.63
N ASN A 31 4.24 -10.32 17.15
CA ASN A 31 2.82 -10.24 16.80
C ASN A 31 2.49 -10.97 15.50
N MET A 32 3.36 -10.88 14.49
CA MET A 32 3.20 -11.62 13.23
C MET A 32 3.40 -13.13 13.47
N ASP A 33 4.37 -13.49 14.31
CA ASP A 33 4.65 -14.87 14.69
C ASP A 33 3.45 -15.48 15.44
N ARG A 34 2.81 -14.70 16.30
CA ARG A 34 1.58 -15.12 16.99
C ARG A 34 0.45 -15.37 15.98
N ILE A 35 0.22 -14.45 15.04
CA ILE A 35 -0.79 -14.65 13.98
C ILE A 35 -0.48 -15.92 13.17
N ALA A 36 0.79 -16.15 12.84
CA ALA A 36 1.21 -17.35 12.12
C ALA A 36 0.98 -18.65 12.91
N SER A 37 1.12 -18.61 14.24
CA SER A 37 0.93 -19.77 15.11
C SER A 37 -0.55 -20.08 15.42
N GLU A 38 -1.39 -19.04 15.48
CA GLU A 38 -2.82 -19.16 15.77
C GLU A 38 -3.68 -19.32 14.50
N GLY A 39 -3.12 -19.04 13.34
CA GLY A 39 -3.81 -19.05 12.04
C GLY A 39 -3.13 -19.93 11.00
N VAL A 40 -3.12 -19.44 9.75
CA VAL A 40 -2.49 -20.15 8.62
C VAL A 40 -1.40 -19.28 8.00
N ARG A 41 -0.20 -19.82 7.91
CA ARG A 41 0.92 -19.21 7.20
C ARG A 41 1.14 -19.90 5.84
N PHE A 42 1.02 -19.14 4.77
CA PHE A 42 1.31 -19.62 3.43
C PHE A 42 2.80 -19.49 3.13
N SER A 43 3.53 -20.60 3.11
CA SER A 43 4.98 -20.62 2.89
C SER A 43 5.38 -20.37 1.42
N ARG A 44 4.44 -20.48 0.49
CA ARG A 44 4.64 -20.31 -0.94
C ARG A 44 3.56 -19.41 -1.57
N CYS A 45 3.35 -18.23 -0.99
CA CYS A 45 2.48 -17.22 -1.59
C CYS A 45 3.31 -16.34 -2.52
N ILE A 46 3.11 -16.49 -3.82
CA ILE A 46 3.94 -15.86 -4.85
C ILE A 46 3.11 -14.79 -5.56
N THR A 47 3.65 -13.57 -5.63
CA THR A 47 3.07 -12.52 -6.47
C THR A 47 3.48 -12.72 -7.95
N ASN A 48 2.58 -12.37 -8.86
CA ASN A 48 2.87 -12.41 -10.30
C ASN A 48 3.71 -11.22 -10.79
N SER A 49 3.93 -10.20 -9.94
CA SER A 49 4.84 -9.08 -10.17
C SER A 49 5.25 -8.47 -8.83
N PRO A 50 6.55 -8.45 -8.49
CA PRO A 50 7.03 -7.90 -7.21
C PRO A 50 7.21 -6.37 -7.26
N VAL A 51 6.30 -5.65 -7.91
CA VAL A 51 6.30 -4.20 -8.07
C VAL A 51 4.97 -3.64 -7.58
N CYS A 52 4.99 -2.48 -6.93
CA CYS A 52 3.83 -1.95 -6.18
C CYS A 52 2.53 -1.89 -7.00
N THR A 53 2.50 -1.14 -8.10
CA THR A 53 1.26 -0.94 -8.88
C THR A 53 0.72 -2.24 -9.48
N PRO A 54 1.53 -3.07 -10.16
CA PRO A 54 1.05 -4.34 -10.71
C PRO A 54 0.50 -5.28 -9.63
N THR A 55 1.26 -5.49 -8.53
CA THR A 55 0.82 -6.35 -7.41
C THR A 55 -0.49 -5.86 -6.82
N ARG A 56 -0.60 -4.56 -6.54
CA ARG A 56 -1.79 -3.98 -5.89
C ARG A 56 -3.02 -4.05 -6.80
N ARG A 57 -2.84 -3.89 -8.11
CA ARG A 57 -3.91 -4.13 -9.07
C ARG A 57 -4.35 -5.59 -9.11
N THR A 58 -3.39 -6.51 -9.16
CA THR A 58 -3.68 -7.95 -9.08
C THR A 58 -4.46 -8.28 -7.80
N MET A 59 -4.01 -7.76 -6.66
CA MET A 59 -4.73 -7.95 -5.39
C MET A 59 -6.14 -7.35 -5.41
N ALA A 60 -6.32 -6.17 -6.00
CA ALA A 60 -7.63 -5.52 -6.05
C ALA A 60 -8.62 -6.21 -6.98
N THR A 61 -8.16 -6.73 -8.12
CA THR A 61 -9.02 -7.23 -9.21
C THR A 61 -9.00 -8.74 -9.40
N GLY A 62 -8.01 -9.43 -8.85
CA GLY A 62 -7.76 -10.85 -9.15
C GLY A 62 -7.15 -11.12 -10.53
N HIS A 63 -6.82 -10.08 -11.30
CA HIS A 63 -6.29 -10.21 -12.65
C HIS A 63 -4.76 -10.20 -12.66
N TYR A 64 -4.17 -11.06 -13.48
CA TYR A 64 -2.73 -11.05 -13.75
C TYR A 64 -2.30 -9.79 -14.53
N CYS A 65 -1.01 -9.47 -14.46
CA CYS A 65 -0.45 -8.28 -15.13
C CYS A 65 -0.71 -8.26 -16.64
N HIS A 66 -0.68 -9.40 -17.32
CA HIS A 66 -0.98 -9.48 -18.75
C HIS A 66 -2.45 -9.16 -19.09
N ASN A 67 -3.37 -9.36 -18.16
CA ASN A 67 -4.78 -8.99 -18.34
C ASN A 67 -5.01 -7.50 -18.05
N THR A 68 -4.23 -6.92 -17.15
CA THR A 68 -4.35 -5.49 -16.77
C THR A 68 -3.48 -4.58 -17.64
N GLY A 69 -2.50 -5.11 -18.38
CA GLY A 69 -1.51 -4.35 -19.13
C GLY A 69 -0.53 -3.55 -18.27
N VAL A 70 -0.49 -3.79 -16.97
CA VAL A 70 0.33 -3.01 -16.02
C VAL A 70 1.46 -3.87 -15.48
N TRP A 71 2.69 -3.57 -15.91
CA TRP A 71 3.89 -4.33 -15.60
C TRP A 71 4.86 -3.62 -14.64
N TYR A 72 4.73 -2.33 -14.46
CA TYR A 72 5.64 -1.48 -13.67
C TYR A 72 4.90 -0.32 -13.01
N ASN A 73 5.58 0.37 -12.11
CA ASN A 73 5.07 1.60 -11.53
C ASN A 73 5.10 2.72 -12.57
N GLY A 74 3.94 3.23 -12.94
CA GLY A 74 3.79 4.25 -13.96
C GLY A 74 2.54 5.08 -13.74
N ASN A 75 2.19 5.85 -14.76
CA ASN A 75 0.99 6.69 -14.77
C ASN A 75 -0.27 5.86 -15.05
N HIS A 76 -0.58 4.93 -14.15
CA HIS A 76 -1.73 4.07 -14.30
C HIS A 76 -2.77 4.41 -13.25
N SER A 77 -4.03 4.44 -13.66
CA SER A 77 -5.18 4.44 -12.76
C SER A 77 -6.05 3.23 -13.05
N LEU A 78 -6.63 2.65 -12.03
CA LEU A 78 -7.59 1.58 -12.18
C LEU A 78 -8.94 2.19 -12.62
N ASP A 79 -9.64 1.53 -13.52
CA ASP A 79 -10.92 2.01 -14.01
C ASP A 79 -11.94 2.16 -12.86
N ARG A 80 -12.81 3.17 -12.97
CA ARG A 80 -13.83 3.46 -11.95
C ARG A 80 -14.78 2.31 -11.72
N ASP A 81 -15.12 1.61 -12.79
CA ASP A 81 -16.05 0.48 -12.81
C ASP A 81 -15.35 -0.88 -12.71
N ALA A 82 -14.04 -0.90 -12.47
CA ALA A 82 -13.30 -2.14 -12.28
C ALA A 82 -13.95 -3.02 -11.20
N ASN A 83 -14.09 -4.30 -11.51
CA ASN A 83 -14.51 -5.29 -10.54
C ASN A 83 -13.40 -5.52 -9.52
N THR A 84 -13.64 -5.08 -8.29
CA THR A 84 -12.71 -5.24 -7.18
C THR A 84 -13.34 -6.07 -6.07
N TRP A 85 -12.50 -6.78 -5.30
CA TRP A 85 -13.02 -7.49 -4.13
C TRP A 85 -13.59 -6.53 -3.08
N MET A 86 -13.08 -5.29 -2.99
CA MET A 86 -13.62 -4.26 -2.09
C MET A 86 -15.06 -3.94 -2.45
N ARG A 87 -15.35 -3.75 -3.75
CA ARG A 87 -16.72 -3.54 -4.23
C ARG A 87 -17.62 -4.74 -3.93
N ALA A 88 -17.13 -5.95 -4.17
CA ALA A 88 -17.91 -7.16 -3.89
C ALA A 88 -18.27 -7.29 -2.40
N ILE A 89 -17.36 -6.97 -1.50
CA ILE A 89 -17.61 -6.97 -0.05
C ILE A 89 -18.58 -5.85 0.34
N ARG A 90 -18.42 -4.65 -0.18
CA ARG A 90 -19.35 -3.55 0.05
C ARG A 90 -20.77 -3.90 -0.43
N ASP A 91 -20.88 -4.47 -1.62
CA ASP A 91 -22.17 -4.87 -2.20
C ASP A 91 -22.82 -6.01 -1.41
N ALA A 92 -22.01 -6.81 -0.70
CA ALA A 92 -22.50 -7.78 0.28
C ALA A 92 -22.96 -7.13 1.61
N GLY A 93 -22.91 -5.81 1.74
CA GLY A 93 -23.42 -5.03 2.86
C GLY A 93 -22.40 -4.76 3.96
N TYR A 94 -21.09 -4.86 3.68
CA TYR A 94 -20.05 -4.37 4.55
C TYR A 94 -19.78 -2.89 4.34
N ARG A 95 -19.40 -2.18 5.38
CA ARG A 95 -18.73 -0.89 5.27
C ARG A 95 -17.24 -1.13 5.08
N THR A 96 -16.65 -0.53 4.07
CA THR A 96 -15.26 -0.71 3.68
C THR A 96 -14.43 0.52 4.00
N SER A 97 -13.28 0.33 4.62
CA SER A 97 -12.41 1.44 5.04
C SER A 97 -10.97 1.17 4.62
N LEU A 98 -10.29 2.23 4.20
CA LEU A 98 -8.90 2.22 3.76
C LEU A 98 -8.08 3.19 4.60
N PHE A 99 -6.99 2.72 5.14
CA PHE A 99 -5.95 3.51 5.80
C PHE A 99 -4.59 3.16 5.21
N GLY A 100 -3.92 4.12 4.58
CA GLY A 100 -2.61 3.91 3.98
C GLY A 100 -2.59 3.87 2.46
N LYS A 101 -1.62 3.18 1.87
CA LYS A 101 -1.32 3.24 0.43
C LYS A 101 -2.09 2.20 -0.37
N THR A 102 -2.90 2.63 -1.34
CA THR A 102 -3.46 1.73 -2.37
C THR A 102 -2.59 1.64 -3.61
N HIS A 103 -2.11 2.76 -4.11
CA HIS A 103 -1.41 2.86 -5.40
C HIS A 103 -2.25 2.34 -6.59
N LEU A 104 -3.57 2.39 -6.46
CA LEU A 104 -4.51 1.99 -7.53
C LEU A 104 -4.77 3.12 -8.51
N ASN A 105 -4.77 4.36 -8.00
CA ASN A 105 -5.05 5.55 -8.78
C ASN A 105 -3.93 6.57 -8.62
N ARG A 106 -3.78 7.40 -9.65
CA ARG A 106 -2.87 8.53 -9.62
C ARG A 106 -3.63 9.77 -9.16
N GLY A 107 -3.07 10.48 -8.17
CA GLY A 107 -3.55 11.81 -7.82
C GLY A 107 -3.32 12.81 -8.95
N HIS A 108 -4.22 13.77 -9.10
CA HIS A 108 -4.10 14.90 -10.02
C HIS A 108 -3.57 16.12 -9.27
N ASP A 109 -2.82 16.95 -9.95
CA ASP A 109 -2.32 18.25 -9.45
C ASP A 109 -1.56 18.16 -8.11
N GLY A 110 -0.88 17.02 -7.89
CA GLY A 110 -0.10 16.80 -6.67
C GLY A 110 -0.94 16.50 -5.42
N ASP A 111 -2.24 16.26 -5.55
CA ASP A 111 -3.12 15.92 -4.43
C ASP A 111 -3.87 14.61 -4.68
N ILE A 112 -3.61 13.60 -3.85
CA ILE A 112 -4.26 12.29 -4.00
C ILE A 112 -5.72 12.31 -3.54
N ARG A 113 -6.11 13.27 -2.73
CA ARG A 113 -7.50 13.40 -2.26
C ARG A 113 -8.47 13.72 -3.41
N ASN A 114 -7.97 14.33 -4.47
CA ASN A 114 -8.76 14.64 -5.67
C ASN A 114 -9.30 13.41 -6.39
N VAL A 115 -8.78 12.22 -6.10
CA VAL A 115 -9.22 10.95 -6.70
C VAL A 115 -9.95 10.02 -5.72
N GLU A 116 -10.27 10.46 -4.52
CA GLU A 116 -11.06 9.67 -3.56
C GLU A 116 -12.41 9.21 -4.14
N HIS A 117 -13.04 10.04 -4.97
CA HIS A 117 -14.28 9.67 -5.63
C HIS A 117 -14.14 8.44 -6.56
N VAL A 118 -12.93 8.21 -7.10
CA VAL A 118 -12.61 6.99 -7.87
C VAL A 118 -12.50 5.79 -6.94
N LEU A 119 -11.78 5.93 -5.82
CA LEU A 119 -11.69 4.86 -4.82
C LEU A 119 -13.06 4.48 -4.26
N ARG A 120 -13.94 5.46 -4.04
CA ARG A 120 -15.34 5.21 -3.65
C ARG A 120 -16.08 4.39 -4.69
N SER A 121 -15.91 4.69 -5.98
CA SER A 121 -16.50 3.89 -7.04
C SER A 121 -15.92 2.47 -7.13
N GLN A 122 -14.66 2.29 -6.70
CA GLN A 122 -13.98 1.00 -6.62
C GLN A 122 -14.31 0.19 -5.35
N GLY A 123 -15.20 0.69 -4.51
CA GLY A 123 -15.75 -0.07 -3.39
C GLY A 123 -15.23 0.31 -2.01
N ILE A 124 -14.69 1.51 -1.82
CA ILE A 124 -14.18 1.98 -0.52
C ILE A 124 -15.05 3.12 -0.01
N ASP A 125 -15.61 2.99 1.19
CA ASP A 125 -16.50 4.00 1.79
C ASP A 125 -15.72 5.05 2.58
N ASP A 126 -14.79 4.63 3.42
CA ASP A 126 -13.96 5.52 4.23
C ASP A 126 -12.53 5.49 3.71
N ILE A 127 -11.97 6.67 3.39
CA ILE A 127 -10.69 6.78 2.73
C ILE A 127 -9.78 7.71 3.51
N ASP A 128 -8.64 7.16 3.94
CA ASP A 128 -7.48 7.91 4.41
C ASP A 128 -6.24 7.39 3.67
N GLU A 129 -6.18 7.68 2.36
CA GLU A 129 -5.09 7.22 1.52
C GLU A 129 -3.85 8.09 1.72
N THR A 130 -2.72 7.41 1.87
CA THR A 130 -1.39 8.03 1.82
C THR A 130 -0.63 7.52 0.61
N VAL A 131 0.40 8.26 0.21
CA VAL A 131 1.34 7.81 -0.81
C VAL A 131 2.58 7.20 -0.16
N GLY A 132 3.39 6.48 -0.95
CA GLY A 132 4.67 5.97 -0.44
C GLY A 132 5.66 7.10 -0.08
N PRO A 133 6.70 6.85 0.72
CA PRO A 133 7.63 7.86 1.23
C PRO A 133 8.20 8.79 0.15
N ARG A 134 8.56 8.23 -1.00
CA ARG A 134 9.05 9.02 -2.14
C ARG A 134 8.06 10.03 -2.67
N ALA A 135 6.79 9.70 -2.68
CA ALA A 135 5.75 10.57 -3.21
C ALA A 135 5.28 11.59 -2.16
N CYS A 136 5.45 11.30 -0.86
CA CYS A 136 5.10 12.22 0.23
C CYS A 136 5.86 13.56 0.15
N VAL A 137 7.02 13.62 -0.50
CA VAL A 137 7.75 14.90 -0.67
C VAL A 137 7.04 15.89 -1.60
N ARG A 138 6.11 15.43 -2.43
CA ARG A 138 5.47 16.26 -3.47
C ARG A 138 3.96 16.03 -3.63
N THR A 139 3.38 15.12 -2.85
CA THR A 139 1.97 14.76 -3.00
C THR A 139 1.23 15.04 -1.71
N LEU A 140 0.17 15.82 -1.81
CA LEU A 140 -0.75 16.04 -0.72
C LEU A 140 -1.63 14.80 -0.50
N SER A 141 -1.76 14.45 0.73
CA SER A 141 -2.70 13.49 1.31
C SER A 141 -3.21 14.07 2.62
N ASN A 142 -4.10 13.42 3.33
CA ASN A 142 -4.49 13.90 4.66
C ASN A 142 -3.28 13.98 5.59
N LEU A 143 -2.38 12.99 5.55
CA LEU A 143 -1.15 12.97 6.35
C LEU A 143 -0.22 14.14 6.02
N THR A 144 0.12 14.35 4.74
CA THR A 144 1.07 15.41 4.36
C THR A 144 0.46 16.79 4.47
N ALA A 145 -0.84 16.96 4.30
CA ALA A 145 -1.54 18.20 4.57
C ALA A 145 -1.54 18.55 6.07
N GLU A 146 -1.63 17.56 6.95
CA GLU A 146 -1.49 17.78 8.38
C GLU A 146 -0.04 18.15 8.75
N TRP A 147 0.95 17.51 8.13
CA TRP A 147 2.37 17.90 8.30
C TRP A 147 2.63 19.33 7.81
N ASP A 148 2.04 19.73 6.68
CA ASP A 148 2.14 21.10 6.17
C ASP A 148 1.55 22.11 7.16
N ARG A 149 0.35 21.83 7.67
CA ARG A 149 -0.32 22.65 8.68
C ARG A 149 0.50 22.80 9.98
N GLN A 150 1.26 21.78 10.35
CA GLN A 150 2.15 21.78 11.52
C GLN A 150 3.54 22.32 11.24
N GLY A 151 3.87 22.71 10.01
CA GLY A 151 5.21 23.17 9.60
C GLY A 151 6.26 22.06 9.57
N LEU A 152 5.85 20.80 9.51
CA LEU A 152 6.76 19.63 9.50
C LEU A 152 7.13 19.17 8.09
N TRP A 153 6.33 19.51 7.07
CA TRP A 153 6.51 18.95 5.73
C TRP A 153 7.81 19.41 5.06
N ASP A 154 8.21 20.65 5.24
CA ASP A 154 9.48 21.15 4.68
C ASP A 154 10.68 20.46 5.33
N GLY A 155 10.63 20.19 6.63
CA GLY A 155 11.64 19.38 7.32
C GLY A 155 11.73 17.97 6.77
N TYR A 156 10.60 17.32 6.49
CA TYR A 156 10.55 16.01 5.84
C TYR A 156 11.15 16.04 4.43
N ARG A 157 10.84 17.06 3.63
CA ARG A 157 11.41 17.24 2.29
C ARG A 157 12.92 17.40 2.32
N ALA A 158 13.41 18.24 3.21
CA ALA A 158 14.84 18.48 3.36
C ALA A 158 15.60 17.20 3.79
N ASP A 159 15.10 16.47 4.77
CA ASP A 159 15.65 15.18 5.20
C ASP A 159 15.64 14.14 4.08
N TYR A 160 14.55 14.09 3.31
CA TYR A 160 14.45 13.20 2.16
C TYR A 160 15.50 13.55 1.08
N ASP A 161 15.62 14.81 0.72
CA ASP A 161 16.58 15.27 -0.29
C ASP A 161 18.03 15.03 0.16
N GLU A 162 18.36 15.25 1.42
CA GLU A 162 19.66 14.94 1.97
C GLU A 162 20.01 13.45 1.87
N ARG A 163 19.08 12.58 2.23
CA ARG A 163 19.30 11.11 2.19
C ARG A 163 19.39 10.57 0.76
N PHE A 164 18.62 11.11 -0.17
CA PHE A 164 18.51 10.56 -1.52
C PHE A 164 19.30 11.32 -2.60
N SER A 165 19.75 12.55 -2.36
CA SER A 165 20.72 13.22 -3.23
C SER A 165 22.09 12.53 -3.21
N ASN A 166 22.42 11.86 -2.10
CA ASN A 166 23.64 11.08 -1.93
C ASN A 166 23.41 9.58 -2.14
N LEU A 167 22.72 9.18 -3.22
CA LEU A 167 22.49 7.78 -3.58
C LEU A 167 23.77 6.91 -3.56
N ALA A 168 24.94 7.52 -3.73
CA ALA A 168 26.23 6.85 -3.58
C ALA A 168 26.50 6.33 -2.14
N HIS A 169 25.85 6.90 -1.12
CA HIS A 169 25.97 6.45 0.27
C HIS A 169 24.96 5.36 0.64
N VAL A 170 23.83 5.31 -0.05
CA VAL A 170 22.76 4.30 0.21
C VAL A 170 23.14 2.92 -0.37
N VAL A 171 24.02 2.88 -1.37
CA VAL A 171 24.42 1.65 -2.05
C VAL A 171 25.75 1.09 -1.49
N ARG A 172 26.42 1.78 -0.59
CA ARG A 172 27.61 1.22 0.08
C ARG A 172 27.14 0.28 1.18
N PRO A 173 27.51 -1.01 1.14
CA PRO A 173 27.33 -1.86 2.31
C PRO A 173 28.10 -1.20 3.45
N SER A 174 27.45 -1.05 4.60
CA SER A 174 28.13 -0.67 5.83
C SER A 174 29.30 -1.64 6.02
N PRO A 175 30.52 -1.18 6.25
CA PRO A 175 31.57 -2.09 6.67
C PRO A 175 31.10 -2.73 7.97
N LEU A 176 30.93 -4.05 7.94
CA LEU A 176 30.70 -4.87 9.12
C LEU A 176 31.88 -4.78 10.06
#